data_d99ab02d7061b1b1e6f0e6ba8fdd2222
#
_entry.id   d99ab02d7061b1b1e6f0e6ba8fdd2222
#
_cell.length_a   1.000
_cell.length_b   1.000
_cell.length_c   1.000
_cell.angle_alpha   90.00
_cell.angle_beta   90.00
_cell.angle_gamma   90.00
#
_symmetry.space_group_name_H-M   'P 1'
#
loop_
_entity.id
_entity.type
_entity.pdbx_description
1 polymer ?
#
loop_
_entity_poly.entity_id
_entity_poly.type
_entity_poly.pdbx_seq_one_letter_code
_entity_poly.pdbx_strand_id
1 'polypeptide(L)'
;TKNTLSDGESYTNEDDDNGVIYSKDDLKIKGKGTLTITGNCGYGIISKDDLKVYNGTITVTSKDVCLKGKDSVKIGNKDDLEKDGAYDNLILNLTSTASVCVRSNNPIDDSRKANEDFDYAGGKEGTIVINGGTITAHAYADTFQSNGTLTVNGGTLDLYTYEGSSYSNTNNPSNGWN
;
A
#
# COMPACT_ATOMS: atom_id res chain seq x y z
N THR A 1 -1.17 -15.97 -18.21
CA THR A 1 0.15 -16.23 -17.58
C THR A 1 -0.01 -16.15 -16.08
N LYS A 2 0.55 -17.11 -15.35
CA LYS A 2 0.64 -17.10 -13.89
C LYS A 2 2.09 -16.88 -13.50
N ASN A 3 2.32 -15.95 -12.57
CA ASN A 3 3.64 -15.67 -12.00
C ASN A 3 3.54 -15.74 -10.49
N THR A 4 4.52 -16.38 -9.85
CA THR A 4 4.59 -16.47 -8.38
C THR A 4 5.98 -16.01 -7.94
N LEU A 5 6.01 -15.14 -6.96
CA LEU A 5 7.23 -14.60 -6.36
C LEU A 5 7.13 -14.75 -4.85
N SER A 6 8.22 -15.10 -4.21
CA SER A 6 8.34 -15.10 -2.76
C SER A 6 9.74 -14.72 -2.34
N ASP A 7 9.87 -14.13 -1.18
CA ASP A 7 11.14 -13.96 -0.49
C ASP A 7 11.49 -15.19 0.36
N GLY A 8 12.66 -15.16 0.97
CA GLY A 8 13.11 -16.17 1.93
C GLY A 8 12.48 -15.99 3.32
N GLU A 9 13.04 -16.68 4.32
CA GLU A 9 12.58 -16.60 5.70
C GLU A 9 13.19 -15.44 6.49
N SER A 10 14.27 -14.85 5.98
CA SER A 10 14.96 -13.71 6.59
C SER A 10 15.71 -12.89 5.56
N TYR A 11 15.91 -11.62 5.85
CA TYR A 11 16.83 -10.75 5.15
C TYR A 11 18.12 -10.57 5.95
N THR A 12 19.23 -10.48 5.25
CA THR A 12 20.56 -10.28 5.89
C THR A 12 20.86 -8.82 6.21
N ASN A 13 20.13 -7.89 5.60
CA ASN A 13 20.27 -6.46 5.83
C ASN A 13 19.09 -5.96 6.68
N GLU A 14 19.39 -5.16 7.69
CA GLU A 14 18.40 -4.55 8.59
C GLU A 14 17.71 -3.31 7.97
N ASP A 15 17.98 -3.00 6.71
CA ASP A 15 17.35 -1.88 6.02
C ASP A 15 15.84 -2.13 5.87
N ASP A 16 15.03 -1.13 6.20
CA ASP A 16 13.55 -1.13 6.16
C ASP A 16 12.93 -1.29 4.75
N ASP A 17 13.74 -1.69 3.77
CA ASP A 17 13.39 -1.70 2.36
C ASP A 17 13.23 -3.10 1.76
N ASN A 18 13.02 -4.10 2.60
CA ASN A 18 12.97 -5.50 2.20
C ASN A 18 11.59 -5.89 1.68
N GLY A 19 11.45 -6.00 0.37
CA GLY A 19 10.22 -6.43 -0.30
C GLY A 19 10.48 -7.48 -1.36
N VAL A 20 9.48 -8.33 -1.61
CA VAL A 20 9.55 -9.34 -2.69
C VAL A 20 9.75 -8.67 -4.05
N ILE A 21 9.11 -7.53 -4.26
CA ILE A 21 9.39 -6.61 -5.36
C ILE A 21 9.79 -5.27 -4.76
N TYR A 22 10.97 -4.79 -5.14
CA TYR A 22 11.54 -3.53 -4.67
C TYR A 22 11.96 -2.64 -5.83
N SER A 23 11.61 -1.36 -5.76
CA SER A 23 12.09 -0.32 -6.68
C SER A 23 12.58 0.90 -5.91
N LYS A 24 13.70 1.47 -6.37
CA LYS A 24 14.22 2.76 -5.87
C LYS A 24 13.50 3.97 -6.46
N ASP A 25 12.77 3.76 -7.54
CA ASP A 25 12.11 4.76 -8.34
C ASP A 25 10.68 4.32 -8.62
N ASP A 26 9.92 5.05 -9.41
CA ASP A 26 8.57 4.71 -9.84
C ASP A 26 8.43 3.23 -10.21
N LEU A 27 7.42 2.59 -9.66
CA LEU A 27 7.06 1.23 -10.01
C LEU A 27 5.64 1.14 -10.56
N LYS A 28 5.52 0.58 -11.75
CA LYS A 28 4.22 0.37 -12.39
C LYS A 28 3.99 -1.11 -12.67
N ILE A 29 2.90 -1.65 -12.12
CA ILE A 29 2.46 -3.03 -12.35
C ILE A 29 1.21 -3.00 -13.23
N LYS A 30 1.30 -3.67 -14.37
CA LYS A 30 0.20 -3.79 -15.33
C LYS A 30 0.28 -5.09 -16.12
N GLY A 31 -0.86 -5.59 -16.55
CA GLY A 31 -0.95 -6.80 -17.38
C GLY A 31 -2.30 -7.50 -17.17
N LYS A 32 -2.60 -8.48 -18.01
CA LYS A 32 -3.84 -9.29 -17.94
C LYS A 32 -3.63 -10.64 -17.23
N GLY A 33 -2.44 -10.86 -16.69
CA GLY A 33 -2.08 -12.12 -16.03
C GLY A 33 -2.42 -12.16 -14.55
N THR A 34 -2.00 -13.24 -13.91
CA THR A 34 -2.05 -13.42 -12.46
C THR A 34 -0.66 -13.28 -11.88
N LEU A 35 -0.53 -12.50 -10.83
CA LEU A 35 0.68 -12.33 -10.03
C LEU A 35 0.37 -12.67 -8.58
N THR A 36 1.08 -13.66 -8.04
CA THR A 36 0.99 -14.03 -6.63
C THR A 36 2.31 -13.72 -5.95
N ILE A 37 2.25 -13.00 -4.84
CA ILE A 37 3.41 -12.55 -4.07
C ILE A 37 3.25 -13.00 -2.63
N THR A 38 4.31 -13.58 -2.07
CA THR A 38 4.39 -13.97 -0.67
C THR A 38 5.62 -13.34 -0.02
N GLY A 39 5.40 -12.33 0.81
CA GLY A 39 6.42 -11.67 1.64
C GLY A 39 6.47 -12.31 3.03
N ASN A 40 7.36 -13.30 3.19
CA ASN A 40 7.47 -14.08 4.43
C ASN A 40 8.07 -13.27 5.59
N CYS A 41 8.92 -12.32 5.29
CA CYS A 41 9.64 -11.56 6.31
C CYS A 41 9.54 -10.05 6.20
N GLY A 42 8.94 -9.51 5.14
CA GLY A 42 8.84 -8.06 4.95
C GLY A 42 7.66 -7.65 4.10
N TYR A 43 7.91 -6.66 3.26
CA TYR A 43 6.91 -6.10 2.35
C TYR A 43 6.61 -7.02 1.16
N GLY A 44 5.40 -6.92 0.63
CA GLY A 44 5.08 -7.55 -0.65
C GLY A 44 5.70 -6.77 -1.82
N ILE A 45 5.24 -5.56 -2.05
CA ILE A 45 5.70 -4.66 -3.12
C ILE A 45 6.01 -3.30 -2.53
N ILE A 46 7.21 -2.80 -2.78
CA ILE A 46 7.65 -1.49 -2.31
C ILE A 46 8.29 -0.67 -3.43
N SER A 47 7.86 0.60 -3.53
CA SER A 47 8.53 1.65 -4.29
C SER A 47 8.99 2.76 -3.35
N LYS A 48 10.19 3.26 -3.56
CA LYS A 48 10.71 4.44 -2.85
C LYS A 48 10.21 5.76 -3.43
N ASP A 49 9.36 5.69 -4.43
CA ASP A 49 8.67 6.80 -5.06
C ASP A 49 7.19 6.42 -5.27
N ASP A 50 6.64 6.55 -6.44
CA ASP A 50 5.25 6.17 -6.76
C ASP A 50 5.10 4.66 -7.01
N LEU A 51 4.08 4.04 -6.41
CA LEU A 51 3.62 2.70 -6.76
C LEU A 51 2.29 2.80 -7.52
N LYS A 52 2.25 2.24 -8.73
CA LYS A 52 1.06 2.24 -9.60
C LYS A 52 0.65 0.80 -9.93
N VAL A 53 -0.55 0.38 -9.51
CA VAL A 53 -1.11 -0.96 -9.76
C VAL A 53 -2.36 -0.80 -10.62
N TYR A 54 -2.29 -1.15 -11.90
CA TYR A 54 -3.32 -0.74 -12.85
C TYR A 54 -4.32 -1.84 -13.21
N ASN A 55 -3.87 -3.06 -13.46
CA ASN A 55 -4.77 -4.14 -13.88
C ASN A 55 -4.15 -5.53 -13.66
N GLY A 56 -4.93 -6.58 -13.89
CA GLY A 56 -4.58 -7.97 -13.67
C GLY A 56 -5.19 -8.55 -12.39
N THR A 57 -4.95 -9.82 -12.14
CA THR A 57 -5.30 -10.47 -10.89
C THR A 57 -4.05 -10.57 -10.03
N ILE A 58 -4.01 -9.78 -8.96
CA ILE A 58 -2.83 -9.65 -8.09
C ILE A 58 -3.22 -10.09 -6.69
N THR A 59 -2.49 -11.05 -6.16
CA THR A 59 -2.63 -11.51 -4.79
C THR A 59 -1.32 -11.28 -4.05
N VAL A 60 -1.37 -10.53 -2.96
CA VAL A 60 -0.21 -10.26 -2.10
C VAL A 60 -0.53 -10.69 -0.68
N THR A 61 0.27 -11.61 -0.17
CA THR A 61 0.29 -11.95 1.24
C THR A 61 1.65 -11.55 1.79
N SER A 62 1.68 -10.73 2.84
CA SER A 62 2.94 -10.27 3.44
C SER A 62 2.87 -10.25 4.96
N LYS A 63 4.02 -10.36 5.57
CA LYS A 63 4.14 -10.18 7.02
C LYS A 63 3.95 -8.71 7.39
N ASP A 64 4.58 -7.81 6.64
CA ASP A 64 4.42 -6.36 6.77
C ASP A 64 3.45 -5.82 5.71
N VAL A 65 3.67 -4.64 5.17
CA VAL A 65 2.78 -3.98 4.21
C VAL A 65 2.73 -4.72 2.88
N CYS A 66 1.53 -4.95 2.34
CA CYS A 66 1.40 -5.59 1.03
C CYS A 66 1.87 -4.67 -0.11
N LEU A 67 1.42 -3.41 -0.11
CA LEU A 67 1.74 -2.40 -1.11
C LEU A 67 2.24 -1.13 -0.44
N LYS A 68 3.47 -0.72 -0.72
CA LYS A 68 4.04 0.52 -0.20
C LYS A 68 4.57 1.39 -1.34
N GLY A 69 4.10 2.61 -1.42
CA GLY A 69 4.69 3.69 -2.21
C GLY A 69 5.05 4.84 -1.28
N LYS A 70 6.26 5.35 -1.37
CA LYS A 70 6.69 6.43 -0.49
C LYS A 70 5.87 7.70 -0.75
N ASP A 71 5.85 8.16 -1.99
CA ASP A 71 5.17 9.40 -2.39
C ASP A 71 3.71 9.15 -2.73
N SER A 72 3.39 8.08 -3.47
CA SER A 72 2.00 7.70 -3.69
C SER A 72 1.79 6.21 -3.95
N VAL A 73 0.55 5.75 -3.69
CA VAL A 73 0.02 4.48 -4.21
C VAL A 73 -1.21 4.78 -5.05
N LYS A 74 -1.19 4.39 -6.33
CA LYS A 74 -2.32 4.53 -7.26
C LYS A 74 -2.81 3.15 -7.67
N ILE A 75 -4.09 2.86 -7.38
CA ILE A 75 -4.75 1.60 -7.68
C ILE A 75 -5.83 1.86 -8.73
N GLY A 76 -5.78 1.14 -9.84
CA GLY A 76 -6.59 1.41 -11.02
C GLY A 76 -6.05 2.60 -11.81
N ASN A 77 -6.33 2.64 -13.11
CA ASN A 77 -5.83 3.67 -14.00
C ASN A 77 -6.93 4.67 -14.36
N LYS A 78 -6.76 5.94 -14.00
CA LYS A 78 -7.75 6.98 -14.30
C LYS A 78 -7.94 7.21 -15.80
N ASP A 79 -6.86 7.07 -16.59
CA ASP A 79 -6.89 7.29 -18.04
C ASP A 79 -7.65 6.17 -18.78
N ASP A 80 -7.85 5.03 -18.13
CA ASP A 80 -8.64 3.92 -18.67
C ASP A 80 -10.14 4.08 -18.38
N LEU A 81 -10.58 5.01 -17.48
CA LEU A 81 -12.00 5.33 -17.26
C LEU A 81 -12.72 5.81 -18.52
N GLU A 82 -11.97 6.41 -19.43
CA GLU A 82 -12.51 6.93 -20.68
C GLU A 82 -12.52 5.91 -21.84
N LYS A 83 -11.92 4.74 -21.62
CA LYS A 83 -11.83 3.66 -22.62
C LYS A 83 -12.62 2.46 -22.13
N ASP A 84 -13.77 2.22 -22.72
CA ASP A 84 -14.68 1.12 -22.45
C ASP A 84 -14.01 -0.14 -21.86
N GLY A 85 -14.30 -0.47 -20.60
CA GLY A 85 -14.03 -1.77 -19.99
C GLY A 85 -12.60 -2.01 -19.47
N ALA A 86 -11.73 -1.03 -19.42
CA ALA A 86 -10.33 -1.26 -18.99
C ALA A 86 -10.16 -1.44 -17.47
N TYR A 87 -11.11 -0.98 -16.65
CA TYR A 87 -11.08 -1.12 -15.18
C TYR A 87 -11.62 -2.43 -14.67
N ASP A 88 -12.47 -3.10 -15.42
CA ASP A 88 -13.13 -4.35 -15.02
C ASP A 88 -12.14 -5.50 -14.79
N ASN A 89 -10.84 -5.27 -15.01
CA ASN A 89 -9.81 -6.30 -14.98
C ASN A 89 -8.81 -6.20 -13.82
N LEU A 90 -8.96 -5.27 -12.87
CA LEU A 90 -8.14 -5.29 -11.67
C LEU A 90 -8.86 -6.05 -10.56
N ILE A 91 -8.28 -7.18 -10.18
CA ILE A 91 -8.64 -7.91 -8.96
C ILE A 91 -7.41 -7.90 -8.05
N LEU A 92 -7.56 -7.30 -6.88
CA LEU A 92 -6.48 -7.12 -5.93
C LEU A 92 -6.87 -7.74 -4.59
N ASN A 93 -6.17 -8.82 -4.23
CA ASN A 93 -6.35 -9.51 -2.96
C ASN A 93 -5.13 -9.27 -2.09
N LEU A 94 -5.30 -8.62 -0.96
CA LEU A 94 -4.24 -8.23 -0.06
C LEU A 94 -4.44 -8.86 1.31
N THR A 95 -3.39 -9.43 1.88
CA THR A 95 -3.38 -9.93 3.25
C THR A 95 -2.09 -9.53 3.94
N SER A 96 -2.18 -8.67 4.94
CA SER A 96 -1.07 -8.32 5.83
C SER A 96 -1.28 -8.99 7.18
N THR A 97 -0.29 -9.78 7.60
CA THR A 97 -0.42 -10.60 8.82
C THR A 97 0.04 -9.90 10.10
N ALA A 98 0.76 -8.77 9.99
CA ALA A 98 1.25 -8.03 11.16
C ALA A 98 1.23 -6.50 10.97
N SER A 99 0.67 -5.99 9.87
CA SER A 99 0.72 -4.56 9.56
C SER A 99 -0.51 -4.10 8.76
N VAL A 100 -0.33 -3.11 7.88
CA VAL A 100 -1.37 -2.56 7.01
C VAL A 100 -1.31 -3.16 5.60
N CYS A 101 -2.41 -3.14 4.85
CA CYS A 101 -2.37 -3.65 3.49
C CYS A 101 -1.73 -2.65 2.51
N VAL A 102 -2.13 -1.39 2.55
CA VAL A 102 -1.62 -0.35 1.63
C VAL A 102 -1.12 0.84 2.41
N ARG A 103 0.12 1.23 2.17
CA ARG A 103 0.72 2.38 2.84
C ARG A 103 1.33 3.35 1.85
N SER A 104 1.06 4.64 2.07
CA SER A 104 1.82 5.72 1.46
C SER A 104 2.19 6.72 2.55
N ASN A 105 3.45 6.77 2.90
CA ASN A 105 3.97 7.72 3.85
C ASN A 105 5.36 8.16 3.43
N ASN A 106 5.50 9.44 3.18
CA ASN A 106 6.79 10.06 3.15
C ASN A 106 7.23 10.25 4.61
N PRO A 107 8.38 9.71 5.06
CA PRO A 107 8.83 9.92 6.41
C PRO A 107 8.94 11.43 6.66
N ILE A 108 8.22 11.90 7.66
CA ILE A 108 8.41 13.25 8.17
C ILE A 108 9.81 13.25 8.77
N ASP A 109 10.70 14.07 8.23
CA ASP A 109 12.02 14.29 8.79
C ASP A 109 11.87 14.66 10.27
N ASP A 110 12.53 13.89 11.15
CA ASP A 110 12.46 14.10 12.59
C ASP A 110 12.90 15.52 13.02
N SER A 111 13.69 16.21 12.19
CA SER A 111 14.04 17.62 12.39
C SER A 111 12.81 18.55 12.30
N ARG A 112 11.72 18.12 11.70
CA ARG A 112 10.46 18.89 11.57
C ARG A 112 9.49 18.65 12.72
N LYS A 113 9.69 17.62 13.53
CA LYS A 113 8.87 17.34 14.72
C LYS A 113 9.05 18.36 15.84
N ALA A 114 10.08 19.16 15.80
CA ALA A 114 10.44 20.11 16.86
C ALA A 114 9.79 21.51 16.72
N ASN A 115 9.11 21.82 15.64
CA ASN A 115 8.45 23.09 15.44
C ASN A 115 6.93 22.93 15.57
N GLU A 116 6.34 23.64 16.53
CA GLU A 116 4.90 23.63 16.83
C GLU A 116 4.02 24.22 15.71
N ASP A 117 4.59 24.88 14.72
CA ASP A 117 3.94 25.29 13.48
C ASP A 117 4.18 24.22 12.42
N PHE A 118 3.30 23.22 12.40
CA PHE A 118 3.26 22.18 11.38
C PHE A 118 2.76 22.78 10.06
N ASP A 119 3.65 23.50 9.36
CA ASP A 119 3.43 23.81 7.95
C ASP A 119 3.95 22.63 7.12
N TYR A 120 3.04 21.85 6.57
CA TYR A 120 3.32 20.79 5.60
C TYR A 120 3.93 21.32 4.28
N ALA A 121 4.31 22.59 4.23
CA ALA A 121 4.89 23.23 3.08
C ALA A 121 6.30 22.68 2.79
N GLY A 122 6.38 21.67 1.96
CA GLY A 122 7.61 21.20 1.32
C GLY A 122 7.96 19.72 1.41
N GLY A 123 7.22 18.89 2.13
CA GLY A 123 7.27 17.43 1.99
C GLY A 123 6.09 16.95 1.17
N LYS A 124 6.30 16.17 0.15
CA LYS A 124 5.17 15.49 -0.51
C LYS A 124 4.57 14.54 0.51
N GLU A 125 3.34 14.85 0.96
CA GLU A 125 2.57 13.91 1.77
C GLU A 125 2.32 12.65 0.94
N GLY A 126 2.46 11.49 1.56
CA GLY A 126 2.11 10.24 0.91
C GLY A 126 0.61 10.24 0.57
N THR A 127 0.26 9.88 -0.64
CA THR A 127 -1.13 9.84 -1.09
C THR A 127 -1.56 8.46 -1.56
N ILE A 128 -2.83 8.10 -1.31
CA ILE A 128 -3.42 6.88 -1.86
C ILE A 128 -4.61 7.29 -2.74
N VAL A 129 -4.61 6.82 -3.98
CA VAL A 129 -5.71 7.07 -4.93
C VAL A 129 -6.21 5.74 -5.47
N ILE A 130 -7.49 5.46 -5.27
CA ILE A 130 -8.17 4.29 -5.81
C ILE A 130 -9.10 4.76 -6.92
N ASN A 131 -8.76 4.43 -8.17
CA ASN A 131 -9.55 4.80 -9.33
C ASN A 131 -10.53 3.71 -9.76
N GLY A 132 -10.32 2.46 -9.33
CA GLY A 132 -11.21 1.35 -9.67
C GLY A 132 -10.61 0.00 -9.33
N GLY A 133 -11.30 -1.06 -9.74
CA GLY A 133 -10.95 -2.45 -9.48
C GLY A 133 -11.80 -3.09 -8.38
N THR A 134 -11.67 -4.40 -8.20
CA THR A 134 -12.23 -5.14 -7.08
C THR A 134 -11.10 -5.43 -6.11
N ILE A 135 -11.19 -4.85 -4.91
CA ILE A 135 -10.14 -4.90 -3.90
C ILE A 135 -10.69 -5.59 -2.67
N THR A 136 -10.08 -6.71 -2.30
CA THR A 136 -10.30 -7.38 -1.02
C THR A 136 -9.03 -7.24 -0.18
N ALA A 137 -9.14 -6.64 1.00
CA ALA A 137 -8.00 -6.40 1.86
C ALA A 137 -8.28 -6.89 3.29
N HIS A 138 -7.41 -7.77 3.78
CA HIS A 138 -7.37 -8.27 5.14
C HIS A 138 -6.10 -7.77 5.81
N ALA A 139 -6.23 -6.85 6.73
CA ALA A 139 -5.12 -6.24 7.44
C ALA A 139 -5.10 -6.64 8.91
N TYR A 140 -3.90 -6.80 9.46
CA TYR A 140 -3.76 -6.91 10.91
C TYR A 140 -4.13 -5.59 11.60
N ALA A 141 -3.61 -4.47 11.09
CA ALA A 141 -3.94 -3.12 11.56
C ALA A 141 -4.91 -2.42 10.59
N ASP A 142 -4.45 -1.49 9.76
CA ASP A 142 -5.31 -0.74 8.85
C ASP A 142 -5.29 -1.31 7.43
N THR A 143 -6.40 -1.25 6.70
CA THR A 143 -6.39 -1.64 5.29
C THR A 143 -5.65 -0.60 4.43
N PHE A 144 -5.84 0.69 4.71
CA PHE A 144 -5.16 1.79 4.04
C PHE A 144 -4.61 2.77 5.07
N GLN A 145 -3.36 3.17 4.91
CA GLN A 145 -2.69 4.15 5.76
C GLN A 145 -1.93 5.16 4.89
N SER A 146 -2.26 6.43 5.06
CA SER A 146 -1.62 7.55 4.37
C SER A 146 -1.34 8.67 5.38
N ASN A 147 -0.20 9.35 5.26
CA ASN A 147 0.05 10.56 6.02
C ASN A 147 -0.38 11.84 5.28
N GLY A 148 -0.94 11.71 4.10
CA GLY A 148 -1.59 12.75 3.34
C GLY A 148 -3.05 12.40 3.08
N THR A 149 -3.43 12.19 1.83
CA THR A 149 -4.82 11.96 1.43
C THR A 149 -5.09 10.53 0.97
N LEU A 150 -6.30 10.05 1.27
CA LEU A 150 -6.89 8.87 0.65
C LEU A 150 -8.08 9.32 -0.20
N THR A 151 -8.03 9.04 -1.50
CA THR A 151 -9.09 9.36 -2.44
C THR A 151 -9.63 8.09 -3.10
N VAL A 152 -10.93 7.88 -3.07
CA VAL A 152 -11.61 6.78 -3.74
C VAL A 152 -12.51 7.35 -4.82
N ASN A 153 -12.13 7.15 -6.08
CA ASN A 153 -12.90 7.62 -7.24
C ASN A 153 -13.85 6.53 -7.77
N GLY A 154 -13.56 5.25 -7.49
CA GLY A 154 -14.38 4.14 -7.93
C GLY A 154 -13.84 2.79 -7.47
N GLY A 155 -14.53 1.72 -7.87
CA GLY A 155 -14.17 0.35 -7.52
C GLY A 155 -15.10 -0.28 -6.48
N THR A 156 -14.89 -1.57 -6.23
CA THR A 156 -15.56 -2.33 -5.17
C THR A 156 -14.52 -2.65 -4.10
N LEU A 157 -14.78 -2.27 -2.87
CA LEU A 157 -13.87 -2.44 -1.73
C LEU A 157 -14.52 -3.36 -0.71
N ASP A 158 -13.81 -4.42 -0.35
CA ASP A 158 -14.17 -5.36 0.72
C ASP A 158 -13.00 -5.40 1.71
N LEU A 159 -13.19 -4.74 2.86
CA LEU A 159 -12.09 -4.34 3.75
C LEU A 159 -12.29 -4.92 5.14
N TYR A 160 -11.28 -5.62 5.65
CA TYR A 160 -11.27 -6.23 6.96
C TYR A 160 -10.03 -5.82 7.75
N THR A 161 -10.25 -5.46 9.01
CA THR A 161 -9.17 -5.20 9.97
C THR A 161 -9.31 -6.14 11.16
N TYR A 162 -8.19 -6.72 11.61
CA TYR A 162 -8.22 -7.65 12.74
C TYR A 162 -8.34 -6.90 14.06
N GLU A 163 -7.53 -5.87 14.27
CA GLU A 163 -7.52 -5.11 15.53
C GLU A 163 -8.31 -3.80 15.46
N GLY A 164 -8.50 -3.24 14.27
CA GLY A 164 -9.32 -2.04 14.05
C GLY A 164 -8.98 -0.90 15.00
N SER A 165 -10.00 -0.18 15.45
CA SER A 165 -9.86 0.93 16.40
C SER A 165 -9.36 0.52 17.79
N SER A 166 -9.52 -0.74 18.18
CA SER A 166 -9.03 -1.26 19.48
C SER A 166 -7.51 -1.22 19.58
N TYR A 167 -6.81 -1.50 18.47
CA TYR A 167 -5.36 -1.40 18.41
C TYR A 167 -4.86 0.02 18.65
N SER A 168 -5.49 1.00 18.02
CA SER A 168 -5.15 2.40 18.16
C SER A 168 -5.31 2.89 19.59
N ASN A 169 -6.40 2.52 20.26
CA ASN A 169 -6.71 2.99 21.61
C ASN A 169 -5.86 2.35 22.71
N THR A 170 -5.47 1.07 22.54
CA THR A 170 -4.70 0.36 23.57
C THR A 170 -3.20 0.63 23.50
N ASN A 171 -2.65 0.80 22.31
CA ASN A 171 -1.20 0.91 22.11
C ASN A 171 -0.69 2.35 21.98
N ASN A 172 -1.56 3.30 21.66
CA ASN A 172 -1.20 4.72 21.63
C ASN A 172 -2.38 5.64 21.92
N PRO A 173 -2.82 5.71 23.20
CA PRO A 173 -3.97 6.51 23.60
C PRO A 173 -3.78 8.02 23.40
N SER A 174 -2.56 8.49 23.17
CA SER A 174 -2.26 9.91 22.97
C SER A 174 -2.40 10.38 21.52
N ASN A 175 -2.49 9.48 20.55
CA ASN A 175 -2.53 9.85 19.13
C ASN A 175 -3.95 10.03 18.56
N GLY A 176 -4.99 10.02 19.34
CA GLY A 176 -6.33 10.57 19.01
C GLY A 176 -6.88 10.38 17.58
N TRP A 177 -6.40 9.40 16.83
CA TRP A 177 -6.91 9.11 15.50
C TRP A 177 -8.06 8.09 15.62
N ASN A 178 -9.26 8.61 15.56
CA ASN A 178 -10.49 7.83 15.36
C ASN A 178 -10.86 7.83 13.88
#